data_d8f5a0d0b1227d67869cd87ed9d85d04
#
_entry.id   d8f5a0d0b1227d67869cd87ed9d85d04
#
_cell.length_a   1.000
_cell.length_b   1.000
_cell.length_c   1.000
_cell.angle_alpha   90.00
_cell.angle_beta   90.00
_cell.angle_gamma   90.00
#
_symmetry.space_group_name_H-M   'P 1'
#
loop_
_entity.id
_entity.type
_entity.pdbx_description
1 polymer ?
#
loop_
_entity_poly.entity_id
_entity_poly.type
_entity_poly.pdbx_seq_one_letter_code
_entity_poly.pdbx_strand_id
1 'polypeptide(L)'
;PPELAVSVIIGLVGRLSVPVTEPFTSLEDEATHWSDELPRQWERAGRPFEPELVDAALATFAELAPSQGPSVLLHQDLHGDNVLAAEREPWLAIDPKPLVGEAEFAVAPLCRDYDLGHTRAAVRHRLDRACEALRLDRERARGWAFAQTVAWAFHEDQAVPQHVQTARWLID
;
A
#
# COMPACT_ATOMS: atom_id res chain seq x y z
N PRO A 1 12.53 8.68 -15.56
CA PRO A 1 11.72 9.76 -14.99
C PRO A 1 10.62 9.19 -14.10
N PRO A 2 10.23 9.84 -12.98
CA PRO A 2 9.21 9.31 -12.06
C PRO A 2 7.90 8.93 -12.74
N GLU A 3 7.44 9.72 -13.71
CA GLU A 3 6.21 9.46 -14.46
C GLU A 3 6.23 8.14 -15.24
N LEU A 4 7.37 7.76 -15.80
CA LEU A 4 7.52 6.47 -16.47
C LEU A 4 7.45 5.33 -15.45
N ALA A 5 8.13 5.46 -14.31
CA ALA A 5 8.11 4.46 -13.26
C ALA A 5 6.69 4.26 -12.71
N VAL A 6 5.95 5.34 -12.44
CA VAL A 6 4.54 5.28 -12.04
C VAL A 6 3.69 4.53 -13.07
N SER A 7 3.86 4.84 -14.37
CA SER A 7 3.11 4.15 -15.44
C SER A 7 3.44 2.66 -15.54
N VAL A 8 4.72 2.30 -15.36
CA VAL A 8 5.18 0.91 -15.36
C VAL A 8 4.57 0.14 -14.19
N ILE A 9 4.64 0.70 -12.98
CA ILE A 9 4.10 0.06 -11.77
C ILE A 9 2.58 -0.14 -11.91
N ILE A 10 1.84 0.87 -12.36
CA ILE A 10 0.38 0.76 -12.62
C ILE A 10 0.09 -0.37 -13.63
N GLY A 11 0.85 -0.45 -14.71
CA GLY A 11 0.72 -1.52 -15.70
C GLY A 11 0.98 -2.92 -15.11
N LEU A 12 1.99 -3.05 -14.24
CA LEU A 12 2.29 -4.31 -13.54
C LEU A 12 1.19 -4.67 -12.54
N VAL A 13 0.69 -3.71 -11.75
CA VAL A 13 -0.46 -3.93 -10.85
C VAL A 13 -1.64 -4.48 -11.63
N GLY A 14 -2.03 -3.87 -12.75
CA GLY A 14 -3.15 -4.33 -13.58
C GLY A 14 -2.96 -5.74 -14.14
N ARG A 15 -1.73 -6.13 -14.45
CA ARG A 15 -1.40 -7.50 -14.94
C ARG A 15 -1.36 -8.55 -13.85
N LEU A 16 -0.97 -8.18 -12.64
CA LEU A 16 -0.87 -9.08 -11.49
C LEU A 16 -2.21 -9.27 -10.77
N SER A 17 -3.09 -8.29 -10.81
CA SER A 17 -4.42 -8.32 -10.17
C SER A 17 -5.37 -9.28 -10.89
N VAL A 18 -5.06 -10.57 -10.87
CA VAL A 18 -5.89 -11.63 -11.46
C VAL A 18 -6.76 -12.28 -10.39
N PRO A 19 -7.99 -12.74 -10.72
CA PRO A 19 -8.83 -13.47 -9.77
C PRO A 19 -8.12 -14.71 -9.23
N VAL A 20 -8.06 -14.82 -7.90
CA VAL A 20 -7.47 -15.96 -7.20
C VAL A 20 -8.09 -16.07 -5.80
N THR A 21 -8.12 -17.27 -5.24
CA THR A 21 -8.66 -17.51 -3.89
C THR A 21 -7.66 -18.19 -2.97
N GLU A 22 -6.81 -19.04 -3.49
CA GLU A 22 -5.86 -19.85 -2.70
C GLU A 22 -4.55 -20.08 -3.50
N PRO A 23 -3.43 -20.42 -2.83
CA PRO A 23 -3.24 -20.73 -1.40
C PRO A 23 -2.70 -19.54 -0.56
N PHE A 24 -2.93 -18.31 -0.94
CA PHE A 24 -2.30 -17.15 -0.32
C PHE A 24 -3.08 -16.66 0.91
N THR A 25 -2.39 -15.95 1.82
CA THR A 25 -2.99 -15.28 2.98
C THR A 25 -4.03 -14.25 2.50
N SER A 26 -5.16 -14.18 3.19
CA SER A 26 -6.16 -13.15 2.87
C SER A 26 -5.71 -11.77 3.35
N LEU A 27 -6.12 -10.72 2.64
CA LEU A 27 -5.89 -9.34 3.07
C LEU A 27 -6.61 -9.05 4.41
N GLU A 28 -7.71 -9.75 4.72
CA GLU A 28 -8.41 -9.62 5.99
C GLU A 28 -7.58 -10.17 7.16
N ASP A 29 -6.96 -11.36 6.99
CA ASP A 29 -6.07 -11.93 8.00
C ASP A 29 -4.84 -11.06 8.21
N GLU A 30 -4.28 -10.55 7.12
CA GLU A 30 -3.11 -9.67 7.17
C GLU A 30 -3.45 -8.32 7.84
N ALA A 31 -4.61 -7.72 7.56
CA ALA A 31 -5.09 -6.51 8.22
C ALA A 31 -5.33 -6.73 9.72
N THR A 32 -5.81 -7.92 10.10
CA THR A 32 -5.92 -8.33 11.51
C THR A 32 -4.55 -8.39 12.16
N HIS A 33 -3.56 -9.01 11.50
CA HIS A 33 -2.18 -9.05 11.99
C HIS A 33 -1.60 -7.64 12.18
N TRP A 34 -1.76 -6.74 11.21
CA TRP A 34 -1.31 -5.34 11.35
C TRP A 34 -2.03 -4.61 12.48
N SER A 35 -3.32 -4.85 12.67
CA SER A 35 -4.10 -4.23 13.75
C SER A 35 -3.58 -4.64 15.12
N ASP A 36 -3.14 -5.88 15.27
CA ASP A 36 -2.57 -6.38 16.51
C ASP A 36 -1.13 -5.88 16.76
N GLU A 37 -0.34 -5.75 15.70
CA GLU A 37 1.09 -5.44 15.81
C GLU A 37 1.38 -3.92 15.82
N LEU A 38 0.61 -3.10 15.11
CA LEU A 38 0.83 -1.66 14.98
C LEU A 38 0.90 -0.93 16.34
N PRO A 39 -0.02 -1.14 17.31
CA PRO A 39 0.08 -0.50 18.62
C PRO A 39 1.34 -0.91 19.39
N ARG A 40 1.73 -2.18 19.26
CA ARG A 40 2.94 -2.70 19.91
C ARG A 40 4.22 -2.11 19.35
N GLN A 41 4.30 -1.99 18.01
CA GLN A 41 5.45 -1.35 17.34
C GLN A 41 5.53 0.13 17.72
N TRP A 42 4.41 0.84 17.72
CA TRP A 42 4.36 2.24 18.08
C TRP A 42 4.83 2.48 19.52
N GLU A 43 4.42 1.61 20.48
CA GLU A 43 4.89 1.65 21.87
C GLU A 43 6.40 1.35 21.97
N ARG A 44 6.89 0.28 21.30
CA ARG A 44 8.32 -0.08 21.29
C ARG A 44 9.20 1.01 20.73
N ALA A 45 8.72 1.70 19.70
CA ALA A 45 9.41 2.83 19.07
C ALA A 45 9.37 4.12 19.90
N GLY A 46 8.76 4.12 21.09
CA GLY A 46 8.66 5.29 21.96
C GLY A 46 7.62 6.32 21.53
N ARG A 47 6.56 5.88 20.84
CA ARG A 47 5.44 6.73 20.39
C ARG A 47 5.92 7.87 19.46
N PRO A 48 6.51 7.57 18.30
CA PRO A 48 7.26 8.54 17.49
C PRO A 48 6.39 9.53 16.71
N PHE A 49 5.07 9.34 16.66
CA PHE A 49 4.09 10.21 16.02
C PHE A 49 2.77 10.19 16.80
N GLU A 50 1.84 11.05 16.41
CA GLU A 50 0.55 11.23 17.07
C GLU A 50 -0.29 9.95 17.13
N PRO A 51 -0.92 9.62 18.29
CA PRO A 51 -1.73 8.42 18.46
C PRO A 51 -2.97 8.41 17.53
N GLU A 52 -3.45 9.57 17.12
CA GLU A 52 -4.60 9.71 16.22
C GLU A 52 -4.36 9.04 14.87
N LEU A 53 -3.12 8.97 14.37
CA LEU A 53 -2.78 8.22 13.16
C LEU A 53 -2.91 6.71 13.38
N VAL A 54 -2.52 6.21 14.55
CA VAL A 54 -2.68 4.80 14.91
C VAL A 54 -4.15 4.45 15.00
N ASP A 55 -4.93 5.23 15.75
CA ASP A 55 -6.36 5.02 15.94
C ASP A 55 -7.11 5.05 14.61
N ALA A 56 -6.80 6.01 13.75
CA ALA A 56 -7.40 6.12 12.42
C ALA A 56 -7.03 4.92 11.51
N ALA A 57 -5.79 4.43 11.57
CA ALA A 57 -5.39 3.25 10.79
C ALA A 57 -6.12 1.99 11.26
N LEU A 58 -6.24 1.78 12.58
CA LEU A 58 -7.01 0.67 13.16
C LEU A 58 -8.48 0.73 12.78
N ALA A 59 -9.09 1.92 12.83
CA ALA A 59 -10.47 2.13 12.42
C ALA A 59 -10.66 1.83 10.91
N THR A 60 -9.71 2.24 10.08
CA THR A 60 -9.72 1.96 8.63
C THR A 60 -9.61 0.47 8.33
N PHE A 61 -8.73 -0.27 9.01
CA PHE A 61 -8.66 -1.73 8.87
C PHE A 61 -9.97 -2.40 9.29
N ALA A 62 -10.54 -1.99 10.43
CA ALA A 62 -11.80 -2.54 10.94
C ALA A 62 -12.99 -2.29 9.97
N GLU A 63 -12.98 -1.20 9.22
CA GLU A 63 -13.99 -0.87 8.22
C GLU A 63 -13.78 -1.62 6.90
N LEU A 64 -12.55 -1.57 6.35
CA LEU A 64 -12.28 -2.06 5.01
C LEU A 64 -12.09 -3.57 4.92
N ALA A 65 -11.44 -4.20 5.91
CA ALA A 65 -11.09 -5.62 5.85
C ALA A 65 -12.32 -6.55 5.73
N PRO A 66 -13.41 -6.38 6.50
CA PRO A 66 -14.58 -7.25 6.37
C PRO A 66 -15.52 -6.88 5.20
N SER A 67 -15.30 -5.74 4.53
CA SER A 67 -16.20 -5.19 3.50
C SER A 67 -15.63 -5.24 2.09
N GLN A 68 -14.64 -6.11 1.85
CA GLN A 68 -13.92 -6.19 0.58
C GLN A 68 -14.80 -6.58 -0.62
N GLY A 69 -14.41 -6.08 -1.79
CA GLY A 69 -14.95 -6.48 -3.08
C GLY A 69 -14.37 -7.82 -3.59
N PRO A 70 -14.46 -8.09 -4.90
CA PRO A 70 -13.92 -9.30 -5.50
C PRO A 70 -12.41 -9.47 -5.26
N SER A 71 -12.01 -10.68 -4.88
CA SER A 71 -10.61 -10.99 -4.55
C SER A 71 -9.75 -11.15 -5.80
N VAL A 72 -8.57 -10.53 -5.75
CA VAL A 72 -7.50 -10.67 -6.74
C VAL A 72 -6.17 -10.97 -6.05
N LEU A 73 -5.18 -11.43 -6.83
CA LEU A 73 -3.81 -11.55 -6.35
C LEU A 73 -3.20 -10.17 -6.15
N LEU A 74 -2.56 -9.97 -5.01
CA LEU A 74 -1.91 -8.74 -4.61
C LEU A 74 -0.43 -8.98 -4.39
N HIS A 75 0.41 -8.07 -4.86
CA HIS A 75 1.87 -8.13 -4.62
C HIS A 75 2.26 -7.65 -3.22
N GLN A 76 1.48 -6.77 -2.65
CA GLN A 76 1.65 -6.12 -1.34
C GLN A 76 2.84 -5.14 -1.25
N ASP A 77 3.93 -5.33 -1.99
CA ASP A 77 5.15 -4.52 -1.88
C ASP A 77 5.72 -4.10 -3.25
N LEU A 78 4.84 -3.75 -4.20
CA LEU A 78 5.25 -3.34 -5.55
C LEU A 78 5.60 -1.84 -5.60
N HIS A 79 6.85 -1.53 -5.36
CA HIS A 79 7.47 -0.21 -5.48
C HIS A 79 8.66 -0.25 -6.46
N GLY A 80 9.34 0.88 -6.67
CA GLY A 80 10.36 1.01 -7.71
C GLY A 80 11.49 -0.01 -7.64
N ASP A 81 11.97 -0.37 -6.44
CA ASP A 81 13.06 -1.33 -6.26
C ASP A 81 12.65 -2.78 -6.56
N ASN A 82 11.34 -3.07 -6.55
CA ASN A 82 10.80 -4.37 -6.89
C ASN A 82 10.38 -4.47 -8.37
N VAL A 83 10.91 -3.58 -9.23
CA VAL A 83 10.68 -3.58 -10.68
C VAL A 83 12.00 -3.59 -11.41
N LEU A 84 12.26 -4.64 -12.19
CA LEU A 84 13.49 -4.81 -12.94
C LEU A 84 13.26 -4.77 -14.45
N ALA A 85 14.21 -4.19 -15.18
CA ALA A 85 14.29 -4.35 -16.62
C ALA A 85 14.70 -5.78 -16.98
N ALA A 86 14.08 -6.36 -18.02
CA ALA A 86 14.34 -7.71 -18.44
C ALA A 86 14.31 -7.87 -19.97
N GLU A 87 14.97 -8.92 -20.49
CA GLU A 87 15.03 -9.18 -21.93
C GLU A 87 13.72 -9.73 -22.50
N ARG A 88 13.03 -10.60 -21.74
CA ARG A 88 11.78 -11.24 -22.19
C ARG A 88 10.60 -10.26 -22.19
N GLU A 89 10.58 -9.37 -21.22
CA GLU A 89 9.58 -8.32 -21.06
C GLU A 89 10.29 -7.04 -20.62
N PRO A 90 9.81 -5.86 -21.02
CA PRO A 90 10.49 -4.60 -20.68
C PRO A 90 10.68 -4.43 -19.17
N TRP A 91 9.68 -4.88 -18.38
CA TRP A 91 9.67 -4.73 -16.92
C TRP A 91 9.06 -5.96 -16.25
N LEU A 92 9.69 -6.42 -15.19
CA LEU A 92 9.22 -7.52 -14.34
C LEU A 92 9.10 -7.06 -12.89
N ALA A 93 8.00 -7.47 -12.24
CA ALA A 93 7.86 -7.40 -10.80
C ALA A 93 8.62 -8.58 -10.16
N ILE A 94 9.31 -8.30 -9.05
CA ILE A 94 10.07 -9.27 -8.27
C ILE A 94 9.72 -9.15 -6.78
N ASP A 95 10.15 -10.11 -5.98
CA ASP A 95 10.01 -10.16 -4.52
C ASP A 95 8.57 -9.95 -4.01
N PRO A 96 7.60 -10.73 -4.52
CA PRO A 96 6.23 -10.57 -4.07
C PRO A 96 6.07 -11.04 -2.61
N LYS A 97 5.22 -10.31 -1.87
CA LYS A 97 4.62 -10.74 -0.60
C LYS A 97 3.13 -11.00 -0.85
N PRO A 98 2.78 -12.17 -1.42
CA PRO A 98 1.49 -12.37 -2.05
C PRO A 98 0.35 -12.43 -1.03
N LEU A 99 -0.73 -11.67 -1.31
CA LEU A 99 -2.00 -11.70 -0.60
C LEU A 99 -3.15 -11.93 -1.58
N VAL A 100 -4.31 -12.27 -1.03
CA VAL A 100 -5.58 -12.31 -1.74
C VAL A 100 -6.54 -11.31 -1.11
N GLY A 101 -7.05 -10.37 -1.89
CA GLY A 101 -7.98 -9.34 -1.43
C GLY A 101 -8.46 -8.43 -2.54
N GLU A 102 -9.13 -7.34 -2.19
CA GLU A 102 -9.64 -6.40 -3.19
C GLU A 102 -8.54 -5.61 -3.90
N ALA A 103 -8.79 -5.26 -5.16
CA ALA A 103 -7.81 -4.62 -6.03
C ALA A 103 -7.38 -3.22 -5.55
N GLU A 104 -8.23 -2.52 -4.81
CA GLU A 104 -7.98 -1.20 -4.24
C GLU A 104 -6.75 -1.16 -3.34
N PHE A 105 -6.44 -2.27 -2.67
CA PHE A 105 -5.23 -2.38 -1.85
C PHE A 105 -3.93 -2.31 -2.67
N ALA A 106 -3.95 -2.75 -3.93
CA ALA A 106 -2.74 -2.91 -4.75
C ALA A 106 -1.97 -1.60 -5.00
N VAL A 107 -2.59 -0.44 -4.81
CA VAL A 107 -1.96 0.87 -5.02
C VAL A 107 -1.21 1.40 -3.77
N ALA A 108 -1.35 0.76 -2.63
CA ALA A 108 -0.73 1.21 -1.39
C ALA A 108 0.80 1.34 -1.47
N PRO A 109 1.56 0.35 -2.00
CA PRO A 109 3.01 0.48 -2.17
C PRO A 109 3.41 1.65 -3.06
N LEU A 110 2.68 1.89 -4.17
CA LEU A 110 2.93 3.01 -5.08
C LEU A 110 2.73 4.37 -4.39
N CYS A 111 1.71 4.50 -3.54
CA CYS A 111 1.48 5.74 -2.78
C CYS A 111 2.59 5.99 -1.76
N ARG A 112 3.10 4.94 -1.11
CA ARG A 112 4.15 5.00 -0.10
C ARG A 112 5.55 5.24 -0.66
N ASP A 113 5.80 4.90 -1.94
CA ASP A 113 7.10 5.03 -2.59
C ASP A 113 7.54 6.51 -2.69
N TYR A 114 8.41 6.94 -1.76
CA TYR A 114 8.87 8.32 -1.68
C TYR A 114 9.96 8.66 -2.72
N ASP A 115 10.59 7.66 -3.33
CA ASP A 115 11.60 7.87 -4.38
C ASP A 115 10.97 8.35 -5.70
N LEU A 116 9.66 8.09 -5.86
CA LEU A 116 8.86 8.62 -6.97
C LEU A 116 8.39 10.08 -6.76
N GLY A 117 8.97 10.77 -5.78
CA GLY A 117 8.63 12.13 -5.38
C GLY A 117 7.82 12.18 -4.08
N HIS A 118 8.33 12.94 -3.11
CA HIS A 118 7.78 13.01 -1.75
C HIS A 118 7.19 14.39 -1.47
N THR A 119 6.02 14.64 -2.05
CA THR A 119 5.15 15.80 -1.77
C THR A 119 3.69 15.35 -1.72
N ARG A 120 2.82 16.09 -1.01
CA ARG A 120 1.37 15.84 -1.00
C ARG A 120 0.80 15.72 -2.43
N ALA A 121 1.19 16.62 -3.31
CA ALA A 121 0.73 16.62 -4.70
C ALA A 121 1.18 15.36 -5.45
N ALA A 122 2.44 14.92 -5.29
CA ALA A 122 2.96 13.73 -5.95
C ALA A 122 2.27 12.44 -5.44
N VAL A 123 2.05 12.31 -4.13
CA VAL A 123 1.34 11.15 -3.55
C VAL A 123 -0.10 11.08 -4.07
N ARG A 124 -0.84 12.20 -4.02
CA ARG A 124 -2.21 12.26 -4.54
C ARG A 124 -2.29 12.00 -6.03
N HIS A 125 -1.37 12.56 -6.80
CA HIS A 125 -1.30 12.31 -8.24
C HIS A 125 -1.10 10.83 -8.57
N ARG A 126 -0.21 10.11 -7.85
CA ARG A 126 -0.03 8.67 -8.03
C ARG A 126 -1.29 7.87 -7.70
N LEU A 127 -1.95 8.20 -6.60
CA LEU A 127 -3.23 7.61 -6.21
C LEU A 127 -4.29 7.82 -7.31
N ASP A 128 -4.48 9.06 -7.73
CA ASP A 128 -5.49 9.43 -8.73
C ASP A 128 -5.25 8.73 -10.06
N ARG A 129 -4.01 8.72 -10.54
CA ARG A 129 -3.64 8.03 -11.77
C ARG A 129 -3.86 6.52 -11.72
N ALA A 130 -3.49 5.89 -10.60
CA ALA A 130 -3.68 4.46 -10.43
C ALA A 130 -5.16 4.11 -10.39
N CYS A 131 -5.96 4.84 -9.63
CA CYS A 131 -7.40 4.62 -9.53
C CYS A 131 -8.11 4.82 -10.88
N GLU A 132 -7.74 5.86 -11.64
CA GLU A 132 -8.30 6.09 -12.99
C GLU A 132 -7.92 4.95 -13.95
N ALA A 133 -6.64 4.60 -14.03
CA ALA A 133 -6.15 3.60 -14.97
C ALA A 133 -6.69 2.19 -14.70
N LEU A 134 -6.85 1.82 -13.41
CA LEU A 134 -7.28 0.50 -12.96
C LEU A 134 -8.78 0.45 -12.63
N ARG A 135 -9.50 1.58 -12.71
CA ARG A 135 -10.94 1.74 -12.40
C ARG A 135 -11.28 1.31 -10.97
N LEU A 136 -10.46 1.75 -10.01
CA LEU A 136 -10.63 1.45 -8.60
C LEU A 136 -11.48 2.51 -7.89
N ASP A 137 -12.16 2.11 -6.80
CA ASP A 137 -12.75 3.07 -5.87
C ASP A 137 -11.63 3.86 -5.17
N ARG A 138 -11.58 5.15 -5.46
CA ARG A 138 -10.50 6.04 -5.00
C ARG A 138 -10.44 6.17 -3.47
N GLU A 139 -11.60 6.24 -2.81
CA GLU A 139 -11.63 6.43 -1.36
C GLU A 139 -11.25 5.14 -0.63
N ARG A 140 -11.67 3.98 -1.13
CA ARG A 140 -11.18 2.69 -0.62
C ARG A 140 -9.69 2.52 -0.83
N ALA A 141 -9.18 2.81 -2.03
CA ALA A 141 -7.75 2.75 -2.35
C ALA A 141 -6.93 3.72 -1.46
N ARG A 142 -7.44 4.91 -1.21
CA ARG A 142 -6.83 5.88 -0.29
C ARG A 142 -6.80 5.35 1.15
N GLY A 143 -7.90 4.77 1.62
CA GLY A 143 -8.00 4.18 2.95
C GLY A 143 -6.97 3.05 3.15
N TRP A 144 -6.89 2.11 2.21
CA TRP A 144 -5.88 1.05 2.24
C TRP A 144 -4.45 1.60 2.20
N ALA A 145 -4.18 2.55 1.29
CA ALA A 145 -2.88 3.19 1.19
C ALA A 145 -2.49 3.90 2.48
N PHE A 146 -3.43 4.60 3.12
CA PHE A 146 -3.23 5.24 4.42
C PHE A 146 -2.92 4.21 5.51
N ALA A 147 -3.80 3.25 5.74
CA ALA A 147 -3.69 2.33 6.86
C ALA A 147 -2.44 1.42 6.76
N GLN A 148 -2.14 0.88 5.56
CA GLN A 148 -0.90 0.13 5.35
C GLN A 148 0.34 1.00 5.52
N THR A 149 0.32 2.26 5.08
CA THR A 149 1.47 3.16 5.25
C THR A 149 1.77 3.41 6.72
N VAL A 150 0.76 3.52 7.59
CA VAL A 150 0.94 3.61 9.04
C VAL A 150 1.47 2.31 9.61
N ALA A 151 0.90 1.16 9.24
CA ALA A 151 1.35 -0.16 9.70
C ALA A 151 2.81 -0.46 9.29
N TRP A 152 3.23 0.03 8.13
CA TRP A 152 4.59 -0.14 7.61
C TRP A 152 5.49 1.08 7.85
N ALA A 153 5.10 1.96 8.78
CA ALA A 153 5.89 3.15 9.10
C ALA A 153 7.11 2.87 10.01
N PHE A 154 7.44 1.61 10.25
CA PHE A 154 8.55 1.21 11.12
C PHE A 154 9.60 0.39 10.36
N HIS A 155 10.84 0.70 10.62
CA HIS A 155 11.99 -0.12 10.28
C HIS A 155 12.72 -0.45 11.58
N GLU A 156 12.76 -1.73 11.97
CA GLU A 156 13.11 -2.14 13.32
C GLU A 156 12.23 -1.41 14.36
N ASP A 157 12.83 -0.73 15.34
CA ASP A 157 12.11 0.05 16.36
C ASP A 157 12.14 1.57 16.09
N GLN A 158 12.31 1.98 14.81
CA GLN A 158 12.34 3.40 14.42
C GLN A 158 11.26 3.72 13.39
N ALA A 159 10.59 4.85 13.59
CA ALA A 159 9.64 5.33 12.59
C ALA A 159 10.38 5.85 11.34
N VAL A 160 9.84 5.51 10.15
CA VAL A 160 10.27 6.05 8.86
C VAL A 160 9.56 7.38 8.62
N PRO A 161 10.25 8.53 8.72
CA PRO A 161 9.58 9.84 8.67
C PRO A 161 8.77 10.09 7.39
N GLN A 162 9.26 9.55 6.25
CA GLN A 162 8.61 9.66 4.96
C GLN A 162 7.24 8.94 4.95
N HIS A 163 7.16 7.74 5.53
CA HIS A 163 5.90 6.99 5.64
C HIS A 163 4.91 7.73 6.55
N VAL A 164 5.35 8.22 7.71
CA VAL A 164 4.51 9.01 8.61
C VAL A 164 3.95 10.26 7.90
N GLN A 165 4.81 10.96 7.16
CA GLN A 165 4.38 12.13 6.42
C GLN A 165 3.42 11.80 5.26
N THR A 166 3.65 10.69 4.55
CA THR A 166 2.74 10.19 3.51
C THR A 166 1.37 9.84 4.12
N ALA A 167 1.35 9.15 5.26
CA ALA A 167 0.11 8.84 5.97
C ALA A 167 -0.70 10.11 6.32
N ARG A 168 -0.05 11.16 6.83
CA ARG A 168 -0.69 12.46 7.10
C ARG A 168 -1.31 13.11 5.84
N TRP A 169 -0.70 12.92 4.67
CA TRP A 169 -1.26 13.43 3.41
C TRP A 169 -2.42 12.60 2.87
N LEU A 170 -2.49 11.32 3.24
CA LEU A 170 -3.54 10.40 2.80
C LEU A 170 -4.78 10.44 3.70
N ILE A 171 -4.65 10.80 4.98
CA ILE A 171 -5.79 10.88 5.90
C ILE A 171 -6.69 12.11 5.63
N ASP A 172 -6.10 13.22 5.13
CA ASP A 172 -6.81 14.45 4.75
C ASP A 172 -7.46 14.31 3.35
#